data_9940024a120320654afec001035f9b1c
#
_entry.id   9940024a120320654afec001035f9b1c
#
_cell.length_a   1.000
_cell.length_b   1.000
_cell.length_c   1.000
_cell.angle_alpha   90.00
_cell.angle_beta   90.00
_cell.angle_gamma   90.00
#
_symmetry.space_group_name_H-M   'P 1'
#
loop_
_entity.id
_entity.type
_entity.pdbx_description
1 polymer ?
#
loop_
_entity_poly.entity_id
_entity_poly.type
_entity_poly.pdbx_seq_one_letter_code
_entity_poly.pdbx_strand_id
1 'polypeptide(L)'
;MTPDDHALLRLLACGGASAPRRRLLDRHATPGAALAAGEPGWREAGLDAAQRGALAGKQDIPRDTRDWLARPGHRLLGWHDPDYPALLRQAASPPLALFVAGDAHLLWHPAVAVVGSRAPTAGGRDHARDFARAFAATGLAVCSGLAAGIDTAAHEATLAAGGITLAVLGSGIDAPYPRANAGLCRRIAEGGVVVSEHPPGTRARREHFPARNRIIAGLSLGTLVVEAAERSGALITARLAAEAGREVFALPGSIHNPMARGCHRLIRDGAALVESAGEVAAALAPLAQELAGALRGRLAPAPAAAGNAVSGARNDAAPDDPDYQTLWRALGHDPSPMDRLVDRTGLTVAELSSMLLVMELDGRVVTEHGRYSRKT
;
A
#
# COMPACT_ATOMS: atom_id res chain seq x y z
N MET A 1 21.92 -1.52 10.99
CA MET A 1 21.17 -0.49 11.78
C MET A 1 21.97 0.80 11.75
N THR A 2 21.39 1.87 11.24
CA THR A 2 22.00 3.19 11.12
C THR A 2 21.89 3.99 12.43
N PRO A 3 22.64 5.10 12.60
CA PRO A 3 22.43 6.02 13.72
C PRO A 3 21.00 6.58 13.77
N ASP A 4 20.37 6.83 12.62
CA ASP A 4 19.00 7.31 12.55
C ASP A 4 17.97 6.24 12.92
N ASP A 5 18.21 4.97 12.59
CA ASP A 5 17.38 3.86 13.11
C ASP A 5 17.41 3.81 14.63
N HIS A 6 18.60 3.98 15.21
CA HIS A 6 18.77 4.00 16.67
C HIS A 6 17.99 5.17 17.30
N ALA A 7 18.08 6.36 16.70
CA ALA A 7 17.36 7.54 17.16
C ALA A 7 15.84 7.36 17.05
N LEU A 8 15.36 6.80 15.93
CA LEU A 8 13.95 6.53 15.70
C LEU A 8 13.40 5.49 16.70
N LEU A 9 14.16 4.43 16.99
CA LEU A 9 13.79 3.44 17.99
C LEU A 9 13.67 4.04 19.39
N ARG A 10 14.54 4.99 19.77
CA ARG A 10 14.41 5.75 21.03
C ARG A 10 13.13 6.59 21.04
N LEU A 11 12.81 7.27 19.94
CA LEU A 11 11.55 8.00 19.79
C LEU A 11 10.32 7.07 19.87
N LEU A 12 10.41 5.83 19.38
CA LEU A 12 9.35 4.84 19.55
C LEU A 12 9.22 4.40 21.01
N ALA A 13 10.34 4.08 21.64
CA ALA A 13 10.39 3.54 23.00
C ALA A 13 9.95 4.54 24.09
N CYS A 14 10.03 5.86 23.84
CA CYS A 14 9.55 6.85 24.79
C CYS A 14 8.02 6.82 25.00
N GLY A 15 7.27 6.12 24.14
CA GLY A 15 5.83 5.90 24.30
C GLY A 15 4.99 7.17 24.15
N GLY A 16 3.78 7.15 24.73
CA GLY A 16 2.87 8.28 24.73
C GLY A 16 2.27 8.60 23.35
N ALA A 17 1.69 9.79 23.20
CA ALA A 17 1.05 10.23 21.95
C ALA A 17 2.06 10.32 20.80
N SER A 18 1.71 9.78 19.63
CA SER A 18 2.59 9.79 18.44
C SER A 18 2.65 11.15 17.74
N ALA A 19 1.58 11.97 17.84
CA ALA A 19 1.51 13.26 17.16
C ALA A 19 2.63 14.24 17.54
N PRO A 20 3.00 14.45 18.84
CA PRO A 20 4.14 15.28 19.19
C PRO A 20 5.46 14.77 18.61
N ARG A 21 5.67 13.45 18.60
CA ARG A 21 6.86 12.83 18.03
C ARG A 21 6.94 13.00 16.51
N ARG A 22 5.81 12.94 15.80
CA ARG A 22 5.77 13.27 14.36
C ARG A 22 6.10 14.72 14.12
N ARG A 23 5.50 15.65 14.88
CA ARG A 23 5.86 17.09 14.78
C ARG A 23 7.34 17.36 15.02
N LEU A 24 7.95 16.60 15.94
CA LEU A 24 9.39 16.68 16.17
C LEU A 24 10.18 16.23 14.94
N LEU A 25 9.79 15.12 14.30
CA LEU A 25 10.41 14.63 13.07
C LEU A 25 10.15 15.55 11.87
N ASP A 26 9.00 16.23 11.80
CA ASP A 26 8.68 17.18 10.74
C ASP A 26 9.57 18.44 10.78
N ARG A 27 10.06 18.81 11.98
CA ARG A 27 10.93 19.98 12.18
C ARG A 27 12.41 19.70 11.93
N HIS A 28 12.80 18.45 11.87
CA HIS A 28 14.20 18.05 11.76
C HIS A 28 14.40 17.09 10.58
N ALA A 29 15.51 17.27 9.86
CA ALA A 29 15.80 16.47 8.67
C ALA A 29 15.97 14.97 8.98
N THR A 30 16.45 14.63 10.19
CA THR A 30 16.70 13.23 10.58
C THR A 30 16.25 12.96 12.02
N PRO A 31 15.98 11.69 12.39
CA PRO A 31 15.73 11.29 13.77
C PRO A 31 16.86 11.64 14.72
N GLY A 32 18.11 11.56 14.26
CA GLY A 32 19.28 11.96 15.04
C GLY A 32 19.25 13.45 15.38
N ALA A 33 18.96 14.32 14.40
CA ALA A 33 18.80 15.75 14.62
C ALA A 33 17.60 16.07 15.55
N ALA A 34 16.50 15.33 15.41
CA ALA A 34 15.33 15.45 16.28
C ALA A 34 15.66 15.13 17.76
N LEU A 35 16.47 14.11 18.02
CA LEU A 35 16.96 13.82 19.37
C LEU A 35 17.97 14.87 19.87
N ALA A 36 18.86 15.33 19.00
CA ALA A 36 19.88 16.35 19.33
C ALA A 36 19.27 17.73 19.67
N ALA A 37 18.01 17.99 19.29
CA ALA A 37 17.28 19.22 19.68
C ALA A 37 17.10 19.35 21.19
N GLY A 38 17.28 18.28 21.96
CA GLY A 38 17.25 18.27 23.40
C GLY A 38 15.90 18.64 24.01
N GLU A 39 15.88 18.81 25.32
CA GLU A 39 14.64 19.08 26.06
C GLU A 39 13.85 20.33 25.57
N PRO A 40 14.50 21.46 25.20
CA PRO A 40 13.80 22.61 24.68
C PRO A 40 13.04 22.28 23.38
N GLY A 41 13.67 21.63 22.40
CA GLY A 41 13.06 21.26 21.14
C GLY A 41 11.96 20.20 21.32
N TRP A 42 12.14 19.24 22.22
CA TRP A 42 11.13 18.23 22.54
C TRP A 42 9.87 18.85 23.18
N ARG A 43 10.05 19.82 24.08
CA ARG A 43 8.94 20.57 24.71
C ARG A 43 8.19 21.40 23.67
N GLU A 44 8.90 22.09 22.80
CA GLU A 44 8.31 22.90 21.73
C GLU A 44 7.51 22.03 20.72
N ALA A 45 7.96 20.81 20.43
CA ALA A 45 7.21 19.85 19.64
C ALA A 45 5.96 19.29 20.35
N GLY A 46 5.84 19.56 21.69
CA GLY A 46 4.71 19.15 22.52
C GLY A 46 4.85 17.76 23.14
N LEU A 47 6.08 17.25 23.29
CA LEU A 47 6.30 16.02 24.05
C LEU A 47 5.99 16.28 25.53
N ASP A 48 5.26 15.36 26.15
CA ASP A 48 4.93 15.44 27.57
C ASP A 48 6.14 15.15 28.47
N ALA A 49 6.00 15.35 29.77
CA ALA A 49 7.09 15.17 30.72
C ALA A 49 7.60 13.72 30.78
N ALA A 50 6.71 12.73 30.62
CA ALA A 50 7.07 11.32 30.61
C ALA A 50 7.91 10.98 29.37
N GLN A 51 7.49 11.46 28.20
CA GLN A 51 8.22 11.29 26.94
C GLN A 51 9.62 11.94 27.02
N ARG A 52 9.71 13.18 27.51
CA ARG A 52 10.99 13.89 27.67
C ARG A 52 11.91 13.19 28.64
N GLY A 53 11.38 12.75 29.79
CA GLY A 53 12.15 11.98 30.78
C GLY A 53 12.68 10.66 30.21
N ALA A 54 11.87 9.96 29.44
CA ALA A 54 12.28 8.74 28.76
C ALA A 54 13.39 8.99 27.73
N LEU A 55 13.31 10.08 26.95
CA LEU A 55 14.34 10.44 25.96
C LEU A 55 15.65 10.91 26.58
N ALA A 56 15.60 11.60 27.73
CA ALA A 56 16.79 12.04 28.46
C ALA A 56 17.55 10.85 29.09
N GLY A 57 16.85 9.76 29.39
CA GLY A 57 17.44 8.53 29.92
C GLY A 57 18.23 7.75 28.85
N LYS A 58 19.12 6.87 29.34
CA LYS A 58 19.74 5.86 28.47
C LYS A 58 18.70 4.77 28.17
N GLN A 59 18.38 4.59 26.92
CA GLN A 59 17.53 3.50 26.45
C GLN A 59 18.36 2.58 25.56
N ASP A 60 18.59 1.38 26.03
CA ASP A 60 19.22 0.34 25.21
C ASP A 60 18.17 -0.27 24.27
N ILE A 61 18.53 -0.35 23.00
CA ILE A 61 17.70 -1.07 22.02
C ILE A 61 17.83 -2.58 22.30
N PRO A 62 16.71 -3.30 22.46
CA PRO A 62 16.74 -4.73 22.68
C PRO A 62 17.55 -5.47 21.59
N ARG A 63 18.31 -6.49 22.02
CA ARG A 63 19.15 -7.27 21.12
C ARG A 63 18.31 -7.87 19.97
N ASP A 64 17.15 -8.44 20.30
CA ASP A 64 16.26 -9.03 19.30
C ASP A 64 15.85 -8.04 18.21
N THR A 65 15.64 -6.76 18.55
CA THR A 65 15.32 -5.71 17.58
C THR A 65 16.51 -5.41 16.67
N ARG A 66 17.71 -5.35 17.21
CA ARG A 66 18.95 -5.13 16.44
C ARG A 66 19.22 -6.30 15.50
N ASP A 67 19.12 -7.52 16.01
CA ASP A 67 19.37 -8.75 15.25
C ASP A 67 18.31 -8.92 14.14
N TRP A 68 17.06 -8.52 14.41
CA TRP A 68 15.99 -8.54 13.41
C TRP A 68 16.25 -7.52 12.29
N LEU A 69 16.62 -6.28 12.61
CA LEU A 69 16.92 -5.23 11.63
C LEU A 69 18.21 -5.50 10.83
N ALA A 70 19.09 -6.37 11.30
CA ALA A 70 20.29 -6.75 10.57
C ALA A 70 20.04 -7.76 9.44
N ARG A 71 18.85 -8.36 9.36
CA ARG A 71 18.51 -9.37 8.34
C ARG A 71 18.19 -8.70 7.00
N PRO A 72 18.54 -9.33 5.87
CA PRO A 72 18.15 -8.86 4.54
C PRO A 72 16.61 -8.75 4.41
N GLY A 73 16.13 -7.73 3.71
CA GLY A 73 14.70 -7.49 3.53
C GLY A 73 13.96 -6.97 4.77
N HIS A 74 14.69 -6.66 5.87
CA HIS A 74 14.12 -6.08 7.07
C HIS A 74 14.50 -4.59 7.19
N ARG A 75 13.52 -3.74 7.44
CA ARG A 75 13.70 -2.29 7.51
C ARG A 75 12.84 -1.67 8.62
N LEU A 76 13.32 -0.59 9.21
CA LEU A 76 12.52 0.33 10.00
C LEU A 76 12.20 1.56 9.15
N LEU A 77 10.93 1.74 8.80
CA LEU A 77 10.45 2.81 7.95
C LEU A 77 9.79 3.89 8.81
N GLY A 78 10.45 5.02 9.00
CA GLY A 78 10.00 6.10 9.87
C GLY A 78 9.13 7.15 9.18
N TRP A 79 8.38 7.91 9.97
CA TRP A 79 7.56 9.03 9.49
C TRP A 79 8.35 10.05 8.65
N HIS A 80 9.61 10.31 9.00
CA HIS A 80 10.52 11.22 8.29
C HIS A 80 11.01 10.68 6.95
N ASP A 81 10.91 9.37 6.76
CA ASP A 81 11.42 8.70 5.56
C ASP A 81 10.59 9.12 4.34
N PRO A 82 11.21 9.56 3.23
CA PRO A 82 10.49 9.85 2.00
C PRO A 82 9.74 8.64 1.45
N ASP A 83 10.18 7.40 1.77
CA ASP A 83 9.49 6.17 1.37
C ASP A 83 8.27 5.83 2.24
N TYR A 84 8.00 6.60 3.30
CA TYR A 84 6.81 6.37 4.12
C TYR A 84 5.53 6.51 3.27
N PRO A 85 4.58 5.54 3.30
CA PRO A 85 3.46 5.48 2.36
C PRO A 85 2.59 6.73 2.39
N ALA A 86 2.36 7.35 1.23
CA ALA A 86 1.60 8.59 1.11
C ALA A 86 0.16 8.44 1.63
N LEU A 87 -0.50 7.33 1.28
CA LEU A 87 -1.85 7.05 1.74
C LEU A 87 -1.91 6.94 3.27
N LEU A 88 -0.92 6.29 3.88
CA LEU A 88 -0.87 6.12 5.34
C LEU A 88 -0.59 7.44 6.07
N ARG A 89 0.15 8.39 5.45
CA ARG A 89 0.34 9.74 6.01
C ARG A 89 -0.98 10.50 6.20
N GLN A 90 -1.97 10.24 5.36
CA GLN A 90 -3.28 10.89 5.40
C GLN A 90 -4.23 10.27 6.42
N ALA A 91 -3.89 9.11 7.01
CA ALA A 91 -4.71 8.50 8.05
C ALA A 91 -4.80 9.39 9.29
N ALA A 92 -5.91 9.32 10.03
CA ALA A 92 -6.15 10.16 11.22
C ALA A 92 -5.05 10.01 12.30
N SER A 93 -4.45 8.85 12.44
CA SER A 93 -3.38 8.57 13.40
C SER A 93 -2.32 7.65 12.77
N PRO A 94 -1.48 8.16 11.86
CA PRO A 94 -0.45 7.35 11.23
C PRO A 94 0.61 6.91 12.25
N PRO A 95 1.18 5.70 12.13
CA PRO A 95 2.25 5.24 13.00
C PRO A 95 3.50 6.10 12.84
N LEU A 96 4.27 6.25 13.92
CA LEU A 96 5.55 6.96 13.90
C LEU A 96 6.59 6.22 13.04
N ALA A 97 6.54 4.90 13.05
CA ALA A 97 7.34 4.04 12.20
C ALA A 97 6.66 2.69 12.00
N LEU A 98 7.09 1.97 10.97
CA LEU A 98 6.73 0.60 10.67
C LEU A 98 7.98 -0.27 10.63
N PHE A 99 7.94 -1.41 11.31
CA PHE A 99 8.83 -2.53 11.04
C PHE A 99 8.34 -3.24 9.78
N VAL A 100 9.21 -3.43 8.81
CA VAL A 100 8.89 -3.96 7.48
C VAL A 100 9.72 -5.20 7.21
N ALA A 101 9.08 -6.28 6.80
CA ALA A 101 9.73 -7.49 6.28
C ALA A 101 9.23 -7.76 4.87
N GLY A 102 10.14 -7.93 3.92
CA GLY A 102 9.86 -8.02 2.48
C GLY A 102 10.19 -6.73 1.74
N ASP A 103 9.56 -6.51 0.59
CA ASP A 103 9.83 -5.33 -0.24
C ASP A 103 9.03 -4.11 0.24
N ALA A 104 9.70 -3.17 0.89
CA ALA A 104 9.09 -1.95 1.39
C ALA A 104 8.51 -1.04 0.29
N HIS A 105 8.99 -1.13 -0.95
CA HIS A 105 8.46 -0.34 -2.07
C HIS A 105 7.01 -0.71 -2.41
N LEU A 106 6.61 -1.95 -2.11
CA LEU A 106 5.24 -2.43 -2.31
C LEU A 106 4.21 -1.71 -1.42
N LEU A 107 4.64 -1.00 -0.38
CA LEU A 107 3.75 -0.15 0.43
C LEU A 107 3.19 1.06 -0.32
N TRP A 108 3.75 1.39 -1.48
CA TRP A 108 3.25 2.41 -2.40
C TRP A 108 2.36 1.83 -3.51
N HIS A 109 2.29 0.50 -3.59
CA HIS A 109 1.48 -0.14 -4.62
C HIS A 109 -0.01 0.08 -4.33
N PRO A 110 -0.85 0.42 -5.34
CA PRO A 110 -2.29 0.52 -5.18
C PRO A 110 -2.88 -0.76 -4.57
N ALA A 111 -3.52 -0.65 -3.41
CA ALA A 111 -4.00 -1.80 -2.66
C ALA A 111 -5.47 -1.65 -2.25
N VAL A 112 -6.19 -2.77 -2.18
CA VAL A 112 -7.53 -2.89 -1.61
C VAL A 112 -7.46 -3.64 -0.29
N ALA A 113 -8.03 -3.11 0.78
CA ALA A 113 -8.20 -3.85 2.01
C ALA A 113 -9.30 -4.90 1.83
N VAL A 114 -9.01 -6.17 2.08
CA VAL A 114 -9.99 -7.27 2.09
C VAL A 114 -10.10 -7.78 3.51
N VAL A 115 -11.25 -7.55 4.14
CA VAL A 115 -11.45 -7.86 5.55
C VAL A 115 -12.78 -8.58 5.78
N GLY A 116 -12.88 -9.28 6.92
CA GLY A 116 -14.14 -9.95 7.25
C GLY A 116 -14.08 -10.81 8.49
N SER A 117 -14.99 -11.78 8.54
CA SER A 117 -15.14 -12.72 9.64
C SER A 117 -13.90 -13.60 9.82
N ARG A 118 -13.55 -13.87 11.08
CA ARG A 118 -12.52 -14.87 11.43
C ARG A 118 -13.03 -16.32 11.33
N ALA A 119 -14.35 -16.51 11.30
CA ALA A 119 -15.02 -17.77 11.09
C ALA A 119 -16.09 -17.60 9.99
N PRO A 120 -15.66 -17.38 8.74
CA PRO A 120 -16.57 -17.15 7.62
C PRO A 120 -17.28 -18.43 7.22
N THR A 121 -18.38 -18.27 6.50
CA THR A 121 -19.02 -19.40 5.80
C THR A 121 -18.10 -19.94 4.68
N ALA A 122 -18.44 -21.09 4.12
CA ALA A 122 -17.73 -21.62 2.94
C ALA A 122 -17.82 -20.61 1.78
N GLY A 123 -19.04 -20.10 1.47
CA GLY A 123 -19.25 -19.08 0.45
C GLY A 123 -18.47 -17.79 0.71
N GLY A 124 -18.41 -17.33 1.96
CA GLY A 124 -17.60 -16.14 2.30
C GLY A 124 -16.10 -16.34 2.03
N ARG A 125 -15.57 -17.55 2.29
CA ARG A 125 -14.19 -17.87 1.91
C ARG A 125 -13.98 -17.89 0.41
N ASP A 126 -14.93 -18.43 -0.33
CA ASP A 126 -14.84 -18.50 -1.79
C ASP A 126 -14.92 -17.11 -2.40
N HIS A 127 -15.85 -16.24 -1.94
CA HIS A 127 -15.90 -14.82 -2.35
C HIS A 127 -14.58 -14.10 -2.07
N ALA A 128 -13.97 -14.29 -0.87
CA ALA A 128 -12.69 -13.68 -0.56
C ALA A 128 -11.58 -14.10 -1.53
N ARG A 129 -11.56 -15.38 -1.92
CA ARG A 129 -10.59 -15.91 -2.89
C ARG A 129 -10.82 -15.36 -4.29
N ASP A 130 -12.08 -15.30 -4.73
CA ASP A 130 -12.43 -14.88 -6.08
C ASP A 130 -12.13 -13.37 -6.27
N PHE A 131 -12.52 -12.54 -5.31
CA PHE A 131 -12.18 -11.11 -5.32
C PHE A 131 -10.67 -10.88 -5.27
N ALA A 132 -9.95 -11.61 -4.41
CA ALA A 132 -8.51 -11.49 -4.29
C ALA A 132 -7.76 -11.87 -5.58
N ARG A 133 -8.18 -12.97 -6.27
CA ARG A 133 -7.64 -13.33 -7.59
C ARG A 133 -7.92 -12.28 -8.65
N ALA A 134 -9.14 -11.75 -8.66
CA ALA A 134 -9.53 -10.72 -9.62
C ALA A 134 -8.76 -9.40 -9.38
N PHE A 135 -8.53 -8.99 -8.12
CA PHE A 135 -7.67 -7.85 -7.81
C PHE A 135 -6.23 -8.07 -8.28
N ALA A 136 -5.67 -9.26 -8.02
CA ALA A 136 -4.34 -9.60 -8.52
C ALA A 136 -4.25 -9.51 -10.05
N ALA A 137 -5.26 -9.99 -10.76
CA ALA A 137 -5.32 -9.94 -12.23
C ALA A 137 -5.43 -8.49 -12.78
N THR A 138 -5.99 -7.55 -12.01
CA THR A 138 -6.06 -6.13 -12.37
C THR A 138 -4.84 -5.32 -11.89
N GLY A 139 -3.85 -5.97 -11.28
CA GLY A 139 -2.66 -5.31 -10.74
C GLY A 139 -2.89 -4.58 -9.42
N LEU A 140 -4.01 -4.78 -8.73
CA LEU A 140 -4.25 -4.27 -7.39
C LEU A 140 -3.67 -5.24 -6.34
N ALA A 141 -2.95 -4.70 -5.36
CA ALA A 141 -2.52 -5.49 -4.22
C ALA A 141 -3.66 -5.72 -3.22
N VAL A 142 -3.59 -6.82 -2.49
CA VAL A 142 -4.51 -7.11 -1.39
C VAL A 142 -3.85 -6.77 -0.06
N CYS A 143 -4.43 -5.85 0.71
CA CYS A 143 -4.00 -5.54 2.07
C CYS A 143 -4.94 -6.20 3.09
N SER A 144 -4.40 -6.89 4.09
CA SER A 144 -5.22 -7.48 5.14
C SER A 144 -4.43 -7.69 6.44
N GLY A 145 -5.12 -8.24 7.45
CA GLY A 145 -4.60 -8.32 8.81
C GLY A 145 -4.00 -9.66 9.20
N LEU A 146 -3.86 -10.61 8.30
CA LEU A 146 -3.37 -11.95 8.58
C LEU A 146 -4.21 -12.72 9.65
N ALA A 147 -5.44 -12.30 9.92
CA ALA A 147 -6.33 -13.02 10.82
C ALA A 147 -6.82 -14.34 10.19
N ALA A 148 -7.33 -15.26 11.00
CA ALA A 148 -8.03 -16.42 10.47
C ALA A 148 -9.24 -16.00 9.63
N GLY A 149 -9.67 -16.86 8.71
CA GLY A 149 -10.88 -16.67 7.92
C GLY A 149 -10.69 -15.86 6.65
N ILE A 150 -11.40 -14.75 6.49
CA ILE A 150 -11.37 -13.94 5.25
C ILE A 150 -9.97 -13.45 4.93
N ASP A 151 -9.25 -12.90 5.92
CA ASP A 151 -7.89 -12.38 5.71
C ASP A 151 -6.95 -13.46 5.16
N THR A 152 -6.96 -14.64 5.79
CA THR A 152 -6.16 -15.79 5.34
C THR A 152 -6.52 -16.20 3.91
N ALA A 153 -7.83 -16.35 3.61
CA ALA A 153 -8.29 -16.75 2.28
C ALA A 153 -7.89 -15.76 1.19
N ALA A 154 -7.96 -14.46 1.49
CA ALA A 154 -7.55 -13.40 0.56
C ALA A 154 -6.04 -13.43 0.30
N HIS A 155 -5.21 -13.50 1.35
CA HIS A 155 -3.75 -13.56 1.19
C HIS A 155 -3.31 -14.80 0.39
N GLU A 156 -3.84 -15.99 0.73
CA GLU A 156 -3.51 -17.22 0.03
C GLU A 156 -3.87 -17.19 -1.44
N ALA A 157 -5.07 -16.69 -1.76
CA ALA A 157 -5.55 -16.59 -3.14
C ALA A 157 -4.72 -15.57 -3.96
N THR A 158 -4.34 -14.45 -3.37
CA THR A 158 -3.49 -13.45 -4.01
C THR A 158 -2.11 -14.04 -4.33
N LEU A 159 -1.46 -14.71 -3.38
CA LEU A 159 -0.17 -15.37 -3.62
C LEU A 159 -0.26 -16.48 -4.67
N ALA A 160 -1.33 -17.28 -4.63
CA ALA A 160 -1.56 -18.34 -5.62
C ALA A 160 -1.77 -17.81 -7.04
N ALA A 161 -2.29 -16.58 -7.17
CA ALA A 161 -2.45 -15.87 -8.45
C ALA A 161 -1.18 -15.11 -8.89
N GLY A 162 -0.08 -15.18 -8.15
CA GLY A 162 1.13 -14.41 -8.43
C GLY A 162 0.99 -12.91 -8.14
N GLY A 163 -0.06 -12.51 -7.41
CA GLY A 163 -0.33 -11.12 -7.06
C GLY A 163 0.41 -10.64 -5.80
N ILE A 164 0.40 -9.34 -5.59
CA ILE A 164 1.04 -8.66 -4.45
C ILE A 164 0.08 -8.63 -3.26
N THR A 165 0.58 -8.99 -2.07
CA THR A 165 -0.22 -8.88 -0.85
C THR A 165 0.57 -8.26 0.31
N LEU A 166 -0.12 -7.42 1.08
CA LEU A 166 0.40 -6.67 2.22
C LEU A 166 -0.27 -7.19 3.49
N ALA A 167 0.53 -7.72 4.42
CA ALA A 167 0.03 -8.15 5.72
C ALA A 167 0.39 -7.15 6.81
N VAL A 168 -0.61 -6.67 7.55
CA VAL A 168 -0.40 -5.78 8.69
C VAL A 168 -0.61 -6.58 9.98
N LEU A 169 0.37 -6.59 10.89
CA LEU A 169 0.31 -7.35 12.13
C LEU A 169 -0.17 -6.47 13.30
N GLY A 170 -0.91 -7.07 14.24
CA GLY A 170 -1.27 -6.48 15.53
C GLY A 170 -0.39 -7.00 16.68
N SER A 171 0.78 -7.51 16.35
CA SER A 171 1.79 -8.06 17.27
C SER A 171 3.18 -7.69 16.76
N GLY A 172 4.24 -8.06 17.47
CA GLY A 172 5.60 -7.88 16.96
C GLY A 172 5.76 -8.44 15.56
N ILE A 173 6.59 -7.79 14.78
CA ILE A 173 6.82 -8.15 13.36
C ILE A 173 7.32 -9.59 13.17
N ASP A 174 7.94 -10.17 14.20
CA ASP A 174 8.45 -11.53 14.27
C ASP A 174 7.47 -12.55 14.87
N ALA A 175 6.32 -12.08 15.38
CA ALA A 175 5.37 -12.88 16.16
C ALA A 175 3.96 -12.86 15.56
N PRO A 176 3.74 -13.39 14.33
CA PRO A 176 2.44 -13.37 13.67
C PRO A 176 1.35 -14.08 14.50
N TYR A 177 0.16 -13.52 14.50
CA TYR A 177 -1.00 -14.10 15.17
C TYR A 177 -2.20 -14.17 14.21
N PRO A 178 -2.89 -15.34 14.12
CA PRO A 178 -2.65 -16.58 14.86
C PRO A 178 -1.34 -17.28 14.42
N ARG A 179 -0.76 -18.07 15.32
CA ARG A 179 0.48 -18.83 15.03
C ARG A 179 0.34 -19.77 13.84
N ALA A 180 -0.87 -20.27 13.59
CA ALA A 180 -1.16 -21.11 12.42
C ALA A 180 -0.81 -20.43 11.10
N ASN A 181 -0.87 -19.10 11.04
CA ASN A 181 -0.57 -18.29 9.85
C ASN A 181 0.92 -17.92 9.73
N ALA A 182 1.82 -18.46 10.57
CA ALA A 182 3.24 -18.15 10.51
C ALA A 182 3.89 -18.54 9.18
N GLY A 183 3.48 -19.68 8.60
CA GLY A 183 3.91 -20.09 7.25
C GLY A 183 3.43 -19.15 6.16
N LEU A 184 2.19 -18.70 6.23
CA LEU A 184 1.63 -17.71 5.30
C LEU A 184 2.34 -16.35 5.45
N CYS A 185 2.62 -15.92 6.68
CA CYS A 185 3.35 -14.68 6.94
C CYS A 185 4.74 -14.67 6.25
N ARG A 186 5.49 -15.77 6.32
CA ARG A 186 6.79 -15.90 5.63
C ARG A 186 6.64 -15.81 4.12
N ARG A 187 5.69 -16.54 3.54
CA ARG A 187 5.41 -16.47 2.09
C ARG A 187 5.03 -15.07 1.64
N ILE A 188 4.29 -14.32 2.46
CA ILE A 188 3.96 -12.92 2.18
C ILE A 188 5.22 -12.05 2.20
N ALA A 189 6.13 -12.24 3.16
CA ALA A 189 7.38 -11.50 3.21
C ALA A 189 8.31 -11.81 2.03
N GLU A 190 8.22 -13.01 1.43
CA GLU A 190 9.01 -13.43 0.26
C GLU A 190 8.50 -12.81 -1.06
N GLY A 191 7.18 -12.70 -1.25
CA GLY A 191 6.57 -12.21 -2.50
C GLY A 191 5.74 -10.94 -2.36
N GLY A 192 5.81 -10.29 -1.22
CA GLY A 192 5.04 -9.09 -0.87
C GLY A 192 5.68 -8.32 0.27
N VAL A 193 4.87 -7.87 1.23
CA VAL A 193 5.36 -7.14 2.40
C VAL A 193 4.54 -7.42 3.66
N VAL A 194 5.23 -7.58 4.76
CA VAL A 194 4.65 -7.67 6.11
C VAL A 194 5.05 -6.45 6.91
N VAL A 195 4.10 -5.82 7.59
CA VAL A 195 4.38 -4.64 8.42
C VAL A 195 3.79 -4.77 9.82
N SER A 196 4.46 -4.15 10.78
CA SER A 196 3.95 -3.96 12.13
C SER A 196 4.39 -2.62 12.71
N GLU A 197 3.53 -2.00 13.51
CA GLU A 197 3.91 -0.85 14.35
C GLU A 197 4.71 -1.29 15.61
N HIS A 198 4.70 -2.59 15.91
CA HIS A 198 5.29 -3.14 17.12
C HIS A 198 6.65 -3.79 16.83
N PRO A 199 7.66 -3.51 17.68
CA PRO A 199 8.99 -4.10 17.54
C PRO A 199 8.96 -5.62 17.73
N PRO A 200 10.01 -6.33 17.28
CA PRO A 200 10.21 -7.74 17.57
C PRO A 200 10.06 -8.06 19.07
N GLY A 201 9.55 -9.26 19.35
CA GLY A 201 9.27 -9.71 20.71
C GLY A 201 7.96 -9.21 21.32
N THR A 202 7.24 -8.30 20.68
CA THR A 202 5.96 -7.80 21.20
C THR A 202 4.87 -8.86 21.07
N ARG A 203 4.33 -9.29 22.22
CA ARG A 203 3.25 -10.28 22.25
C ARG A 203 1.93 -9.69 21.72
N ALA A 204 1.13 -10.53 21.08
CA ALA A 204 -0.22 -10.16 20.68
C ALA A 204 -1.09 -9.81 21.89
N ARG A 205 -1.77 -8.65 21.84
CA ARG A 205 -2.72 -8.17 22.84
C ARG A 205 -4.04 -7.79 22.16
N ARG A 206 -5.15 -7.92 22.87
CA ARG A 206 -6.48 -7.68 22.30
C ARG A 206 -6.64 -6.25 21.75
N GLU A 207 -6.10 -5.26 22.45
CA GLU A 207 -6.14 -3.85 22.09
C GLU A 207 -5.32 -3.50 20.84
N HIS A 208 -4.32 -4.30 20.49
CA HIS A 208 -3.48 -4.05 19.31
C HIS A 208 -4.23 -4.31 18.00
N PHE A 209 -5.18 -5.25 17.97
CA PHE A 209 -5.88 -5.61 16.73
C PHE A 209 -6.79 -4.49 16.20
N PRO A 210 -7.65 -3.86 17.02
CA PRO A 210 -8.40 -2.69 16.58
C PRO A 210 -7.51 -1.51 16.22
N ALA A 211 -6.43 -1.26 16.99
CA ALA A 211 -5.49 -0.19 16.74
C ALA A 211 -4.75 -0.37 15.39
N ARG A 212 -4.36 -1.61 15.05
CA ARG A 212 -3.72 -1.96 13.80
C ARG A 212 -4.61 -1.71 12.58
N ASN A 213 -5.94 -1.85 12.69
CA ASN A 213 -6.86 -1.74 11.57
C ASN A 213 -6.79 -0.38 10.86
N ARG A 214 -6.37 0.70 11.56
CA ARG A 214 -6.11 2.00 10.95
C ARG A 214 -4.96 1.97 9.93
N ILE A 215 -4.01 1.05 10.11
CA ILE A 215 -2.88 0.89 9.18
C ILE A 215 -3.37 0.15 7.93
N ILE A 216 -4.23 -0.87 8.07
CA ILE A 216 -4.86 -1.55 6.93
C ILE A 216 -5.65 -0.54 6.10
N ALA A 217 -6.56 0.21 6.73
CA ALA A 217 -7.36 1.22 6.05
C ALA A 217 -6.48 2.32 5.43
N GLY A 218 -5.42 2.76 6.15
CA GLY A 218 -4.52 3.82 5.69
C GLY A 218 -3.58 3.41 4.55
N LEU A 219 -3.27 2.13 4.38
CA LEU A 219 -2.46 1.62 3.27
C LEU A 219 -3.29 1.34 2.01
N SER A 220 -4.61 1.37 2.10
CA SER A 220 -5.50 0.92 1.04
C SER A 220 -6.27 2.09 0.41
N LEU A 221 -6.56 1.96 -0.88
CA LEU A 221 -7.40 2.89 -1.63
C LEU A 221 -8.86 2.80 -1.18
N GLY A 222 -9.32 1.60 -0.79
CA GLY A 222 -10.65 1.32 -0.28
C GLY A 222 -10.68 0.03 0.51
N THR A 223 -11.81 -0.27 1.15
CA THR A 223 -11.98 -1.45 2.01
C THR A 223 -13.18 -2.27 1.57
N LEU A 224 -12.96 -3.52 1.19
CA LEU A 224 -14.00 -4.52 0.92
C LEU A 224 -14.26 -5.36 2.17
N VAL A 225 -15.50 -5.40 2.61
CA VAL A 225 -15.99 -6.28 3.68
C VAL A 225 -16.75 -7.44 3.05
N VAL A 226 -16.18 -8.65 3.14
CA VAL A 226 -16.74 -9.85 2.50
C VAL A 226 -17.85 -10.47 3.33
N GLU A 227 -17.59 -10.72 4.61
CA GLU A 227 -18.57 -11.18 5.59
C GLU A 227 -18.26 -10.56 6.96
N ALA A 228 -19.28 -10.05 7.64
CA ALA A 228 -19.16 -9.51 8.97
C ALA A 228 -20.45 -9.70 9.78
N ALA A 229 -20.34 -10.25 11.00
CA ALA A 229 -21.40 -10.17 11.97
C ALA A 229 -21.54 -8.71 12.51
N GLU A 230 -22.65 -8.38 13.15
CA GLU A 230 -22.94 -7.03 13.67
C GLU A 230 -21.87 -6.42 14.59
N ARG A 231 -21.12 -7.26 15.29
CA ARG A 231 -20.03 -6.86 16.20
C ARG A 231 -18.64 -7.27 15.71
N SER A 232 -18.50 -7.44 14.40
CA SER A 232 -17.21 -7.85 13.79
C SER A 232 -16.17 -6.74 13.87
N GLY A 233 -14.91 -7.13 14.11
CA GLY A 233 -13.76 -6.22 14.01
C GLY A 233 -13.54 -5.65 12.60
N ALA A 234 -14.05 -6.30 11.55
CA ALA A 234 -14.01 -5.79 10.17
C ALA A 234 -14.78 -4.47 10.02
N LEU A 235 -15.87 -4.28 10.79
CA LEU A 235 -16.62 -3.01 10.80
C LEU A 235 -15.81 -1.84 11.36
N ILE A 236 -14.83 -2.11 12.23
CA ILE A 236 -13.88 -1.09 12.70
C ILE A 236 -12.98 -0.64 11.55
N THR A 237 -12.48 -1.58 10.74
CA THR A 237 -11.65 -1.25 9.57
C THR A 237 -12.44 -0.43 8.55
N ALA A 238 -13.69 -0.83 8.26
CA ALA A 238 -14.60 -0.10 7.38
C ALA A 238 -14.83 1.34 7.85
N ARG A 239 -15.11 1.53 9.14
CA ARG A 239 -15.30 2.86 9.74
C ARG A 239 -14.01 3.71 9.61
N LEU A 240 -12.85 3.13 9.94
CA LEU A 240 -11.56 3.83 9.85
C LEU A 240 -11.21 4.20 8.41
N ALA A 241 -11.62 3.40 7.42
CA ALA A 241 -11.50 3.72 6.01
C ALA A 241 -12.37 4.92 5.62
N ALA A 242 -13.65 4.93 6.01
CA ALA A 242 -14.56 6.04 5.78
C ALA A 242 -14.08 7.34 6.47
N GLU A 243 -13.60 7.27 7.72
CA GLU A 243 -13.01 8.40 8.45
C GLU A 243 -11.76 8.96 7.76
N ALA A 244 -11.05 8.13 6.99
CA ALA A 244 -9.91 8.53 6.16
C ALA A 244 -10.30 8.98 4.74
N GLY A 245 -11.59 9.12 4.43
CA GLY A 245 -12.09 9.49 3.11
C GLY A 245 -11.88 8.41 2.05
N ARG A 246 -11.82 7.14 2.45
CA ARG A 246 -11.66 5.99 1.54
C ARG A 246 -13.00 5.31 1.29
N GLU A 247 -13.16 4.78 0.09
CA GLU A 247 -14.35 4.00 -0.28
C GLU A 247 -14.50 2.74 0.58
N VAL A 248 -15.72 2.44 0.93
CA VAL A 248 -16.09 1.21 1.64
C VAL A 248 -17.07 0.43 0.79
N PHE A 249 -16.73 -0.83 0.56
CA PHE A 249 -17.52 -1.79 -0.21
C PHE A 249 -17.99 -2.91 0.70
N ALA A 250 -19.19 -3.42 0.48
CA ALA A 250 -19.70 -4.56 1.21
C ALA A 250 -20.41 -5.54 0.28
N LEU A 251 -20.10 -6.84 0.44
CA LEU A 251 -20.83 -7.87 -0.29
C LEU A 251 -22.20 -8.08 0.33
N PRO A 252 -23.27 -8.15 -0.49
CA PRO A 252 -24.57 -8.54 -0.02
C PRO A 252 -24.57 -10.02 0.38
N GLY A 253 -25.55 -10.43 1.15
CA GLY A 253 -25.70 -11.84 1.52
C GLY A 253 -27.14 -12.15 1.93
N SER A 254 -27.40 -13.43 2.21
CA SER A 254 -28.71 -13.84 2.68
C SER A 254 -29.08 -13.15 4.00
N ILE A 255 -30.31 -12.69 4.12
CA ILE A 255 -30.88 -12.09 5.36
C ILE A 255 -30.88 -13.10 6.52
N HIS A 256 -30.84 -14.41 6.21
CA HIS A 256 -30.76 -15.49 7.18
C HIS A 256 -29.33 -15.80 7.62
N ASN A 257 -28.32 -15.26 6.92
CA ASN A 257 -26.92 -15.45 7.31
C ASN A 257 -26.50 -14.39 8.36
N PRO A 258 -26.20 -14.81 9.62
CA PRO A 258 -25.74 -13.85 10.64
C PRO A 258 -24.46 -13.11 10.25
N MET A 259 -23.62 -13.73 9.38
CA MET A 259 -22.36 -13.12 8.90
C MET A 259 -22.58 -12.07 7.81
N ALA A 260 -23.78 -11.93 7.24
CA ALA A 260 -24.13 -10.88 6.30
C ALA A 260 -24.65 -9.61 6.99
N ARG A 261 -25.09 -9.68 8.26
CA ARG A 261 -25.75 -8.56 8.94
C ARG A 261 -24.88 -7.31 9.05
N GLY A 262 -23.57 -7.48 9.28
CA GLY A 262 -22.62 -6.37 9.30
C GLY A 262 -22.47 -5.70 7.94
N CYS A 263 -22.40 -6.48 6.85
CA CYS A 263 -22.40 -5.97 5.49
C CYS A 263 -23.68 -5.22 5.15
N HIS A 264 -24.85 -5.77 5.50
CA HIS A 264 -26.13 -5.09 5.33
C HIS A 264 -26.23 -3.77 6.11
N ARG A 265 -25.64 -3.71 7.31
CA ARG A 265 -25.54 -2.48 8.08
C ARG A 265 -24.65 -1.46 7.35
N LEU A 266 -23.45 -1.87 6.91
CA LEU A 266 -22.55 -0.98 6.18
C LEU A 266 -23.20 -0.41 4.91
N ILE A 267 -23.95 -1.23 4.15
CA ILE A 267 -24.68 -0.77 2.96
C ILE A 267 -25.72 0.29 3.34
N ARG A 268 -26.49 0.07 4.40
CA ARG A 268 -27.44 1.08 4.91
C ARG A 268 -26.77 2.35 5.41
N ASP A 269 -25.55 2.23 5.93
CA ASP A 269 -24.73 3.34 6.43
C ASP A 269 -23.99 4.07 5.31
N GLY A 270 -24.17 3.65 4.02
CA GLY A 270 -23.63 4.32 2.83
C GLY A 270 -22.44 3.61 2.15
N ALA A 271 -22.05 2.42 2.60
CA ALA A 271 -21.06 1.63 1.86
C ALA A 271 -21.65 1.15 0.52
N ALA A 272 -20.83 1.14 -0.53
CA ALA A 272 -21.26 0.65 -1.83
C ALA A 272 -21.50 -0.86 -1.77
N LEU A 273 -22.69 -1.30 -2.18
CA LEU A 273 -22.95 -2.70 -2.45
C LEU A 273 -22.20 -3.07 -3.73
N VAL A 274 -21.43 -4.16 -3.69
CA VAL A 274 -20.72 -4.68 -4.86
C VAL A 274 -20.94 -6.18 -5.01
N GLU A 275 -21.02 -6.63 -6.24
CA GLU A 275 -21.20 -8.03 -6.60
C GLU A 275 -19.99 -8.58 -7.38
N SER A 276 -19.11 -7.69 -7.84
CA SER A 276 -17.90 -8.04 -8.60
C SER A 276 -16.68 -7.22 -8.20
N ALA A 277 -15.49 -7.80 -8.37
CA ALA A 277 -14.23 -7.10 -8.20
C ALA A 277 -14.02 -5.96 -9.21
N GLY A 278 -14.64 -6.07 -10.39
CA GLY A 278 -14.60 -5.03 -11.42
C GLY A 278 -15.23 -3.72 -10.96
N GLU A 279 -16.35 -3.78 -10.22
CA GLU A 279 -16.99 -2.60 -9.63
C GLU A 279 -16.08 -1.90 -8.62
N VAL A 280 -15.40 -2.66 -7.77
CA VAL A 280 -14.43 -2.13 -6.82
C VAL A 280 -13.26 -1.47 -7.54
N ALA A 281 -12.68 -2.15 -8.54
CA ALA A 281 -11.56 -1.63 -9.32
C ALA A 281 -11.92 -0.34 -10.07
N ALA A 282 -13.10 -0.29 -10.67
CA ALA A 282 -13.60 0.89 -11.38
C ALA A 282 -13.78 2.10 -10.43
N ALA A 283 -14.35 1.88 -9.24
CA ALA A 283 -14.54 2.93 -8.25
C ALA A 283 -13.20 3.47 -7.70
N LEU A 284 -12.16 2.63 -7.61
CA LEU A 284 -10.85 2.99 -7.08
C LEU A 284 -9.89 3.55 -8.14
N ALA A 285 -10.19 3.41 -9.43
CA ALA A 285 -9.30 3.81 -10.52
C ALA A 285 -8.82 5.28 -10.45
N PRO A 286 -9.67 6.28 -10.13
CA PRO A 286 -9.21 7.67 -10.03
C PRO A 286 -8.12 7.86 -8.98
N LEU A 287 -8.32 7.32 -7.77
CA LEU A 287 -7.35 7.43 -6.68
C LEU A 287 -6.09 6.61 -6.94
N ALA A 288 -6.21 5.47 -7.62
CA ALA A 288 -5.07 4.67 -8.04
C ALA A 288 -4.19 5.42 -9.06
N GLN A 289 -4.81 6.13 -10.00
CA GLN A 289 -4.10 6.98 -10.98
C GLN A 289 -3.39 8.15 -10.30
N GLU A 290 -4.02 8.80 -9.34
CA GLU A 290 -3.40 9.87 -8.55
C GLU A 290 -2.16 9.35 -7.79
N LEU A 291 -2.27 8.21 -7.10
CA LEU A 291 -1.16 7.59 -6.38
C LEU A 291 -0.01 7.21 -7.33
N ALA A 292 -0.32 6.64 -8.50
CA ALA A 292 0.67 6.31 -9.52
C ALA A 292 1.34 7.56 -10.09
N GLY A 293 0.61 8.65 -10.23
CA GLY A 293 1.15 9.98 -10.61
C GLY A 293 2.13 10.52 -9.58
N ALA A 294 1.77 10.45 -8.29
CA ALA A 294 2.62 10.86 -7.18
C ALA A 294 3.91 10.02 -7.12
N LEU A 295 3.81 8.71 -7.33
CA LEU A 295 4.97 7.82 -7.36
C LEU A 295 5.91 8.14 -8.53
N ARG A 296 5.37 8.35 -9.72
CA ARG A 296 6.16 8.76 -10.91
C ARG A 296 6.88 10.08 -10.67
N GLY A 297 6.22 11.07 -10.06
CA GLY A 297 6.85 12.35 -9.70
C GLY A 297 8.04 12.19 -8.74
N ARG A 298 8.00 11.20 -7.85
CA ARG A 298 9.11 10.89 -6.93
C ARG A 298 10.28 10.16 -7.61
N LEU A 299 9.99 9.33 -8.59
CA LEU A 299 10.99 8.57 -9.34
C LEU A 299 11.61 9.39 -10.48
N ALA A 300 11.00 10.53 -10.83
CA ALA A 300 11.58 11.45 -11.80
C ALA A 300 12.92 11.98 -11.28
N PRO A 301 13.98 12.04 -12.13
CA PRO A 301 15.24 12.64 -11.74
C PRO A 301 15.00 14.07 -11.23
N ALA A 302 15.64 14.45 -10.11
CA ALA A 302 15.60 15.83 -9.64
C ALA A 302 16.01 16.76 -10.80
N PRO A 303 15.29 17.88 -11.05
CA PRO A 303 15.70 18.82 -12.07
C PRO A 303 17.13 19.24 -11.77
N ALA A 304 18.05 18.97 -12.67
CA ALA A 304 19.42 19.44 -12.57
C ALA A 304 19.34 20.97 -12.35
N ALA A 305 20.07 21.46 -11.34
CA ALA A 305 20.09 22.86 -10.95
C ALA A 305 20.24 23.72 -12.21
N ALA A 306 19.32 24.67 -12.37
CA ALA A 306 19.17 25.49 -13.55
C ALA A 306 20.48 26.24 -13.90
N GLY A 307 21.20 25.74 -14.88
CA GLY A 307 22.06 26.55 -15.71
C GLY A 307 21.24 27.02 -16.90
N ASN A 308 21.13 28.32 -17.02
CA ASN A 308 20.44 29.12 -18.02
C ASN A 308 19.73 28.43 -19.18
N ALA A 309 18.43 28.61 -19.22
CA ALA A 309 17.56 28.20 -20.30
C ALA A 309 17.94 28.89 -21.62
N VAL A 310 18.12 28.06 -22.63
CA VAL A 310 17.84 28.45 -24.01
C VAL A 310 16.53 27.78 -24.38
N SER A 311 15.53 28.59 -24.65
CA SER A 311 14.29 28.22 -25.28
C SER A 311 14.56 27.43 -26.54
N GLY A 312 14.02 26.21 -26.64
CA GLY A 312 14.19 25.40 -27.84
C GLY A 312 13.27 24.21 -27.86
N ALA A 313 12.25 24.31 -28.69
CA ALA A 313 11.57 23.24 -29.44
C ALA A 313 11.23 21.94 -28.65
N ARG A 314 9.93 21.65 -28.61
CA ARG A 314 9.41 20.29 -28.36
C ARG A 314 10.12 19.31 -29.30
N ASN A 315 10.96 18.43 -28.76
CA ASN A 315 11.53 17.35 -29.50
C ASN A 315 10.47 16.27 -29.71
N ASP A 316 9.92 16.21 -30.91
CA ASP A 316 9.14 15.09 -31.46
C ASP A 316 10.07 13.91 -31.86
N ALA A 317 11.17 13.71 -31.17
CA ALA A 317 12.08 12.62 -31.49
C ALA A 317 11.52 11.29 -30.94
N ALA A 318 11.28 10.34 -31.86
CA ALA A 318 11.09 8.94 -31.53
C ALA A 318 12.33 8.41 -30.77
N PRO A 319 12.22 7.43 -29.87
CA PRO A 319 13.38 6.73 -29.34
C PRO A 319 14.32 6.29 -30.47
N ASP A 320 15.62 6.34 -30.27
CA ASP A 320 16.65 5.96 -31.28
C ASP A 320 16.62 4.46 -31.64
N ASP A 321 15.70 3.69 -31.11
CA ASP A 321 15.51 2.28 -31.41
C ASP A 321 14.84 2.12 -32.78
N PRO A 322 15.47 1.35 -33.73
CA PRO A 322 14.97 1.13 -35.08
C PRO A 322 13.55 0.57 -35.12
N ASP A 323 13.16 -0.27 -34.15
CA ASP A 323 11.83 -0.92 -34.11
C ASP A 323 10.74 0.08 -33.72
N TYR A 324 11.03 1.02 -32.82
CA TYR A 324 10.14 2.13 -32.50
C TYR A 324 9.95 3.08 -33.68
N GLN A 325 10.99 3.32 -34.46
CA GLN A 325 10.87 4.14 -35.67
C GLN A 325 10.05 3.44 -36.76
N THR A 326 10.20 2.12 -36.89
CA THR A 326 9.42 1.30 -37.84
C THR A 326 7.95 1.30 -37.45
N LEU A 327 7.64 1.08 -36.15
CA LEU A 327 6.27 1.16 -35.64
C LEU A 327 5.69 2.58 -35.80
N TRP A 328 6.46 3.62 -35.51
CA TRP A 328 6.01 5.00 -35.70
C TRP A 328 5.63 5.30 -37.14
N ARG A 329 6.43 4.84 -38.11
CA ARG A 329 6.11 5.02 -39.53
C ARG A 329 4.88 4.21 -39.96
N ALA A 330 4.68 3.02 -39.38
CA ALA A 330 3.53 2.15 -39.68
C ALA A 330 2.20 2.66 -39.08
N LEU A 331 2.28 3.42 -37.97
CA LEU A 331 1.15 4.10 -37.35
C LEU A 331 0.76 5.32 -38.17
N GLY A 332 -0.51 5.38 -38.61
CA GLY A 332 -1.11 6.56 -39.22
C GLY A 332 -1.91 7.40 -38.24
N HIS A 333 -2.52 8.46 -38.72
CA HIS A 333 -3.52 9.21 -37.97
C HIS A 333 -4.90 8.51 -37.98
N ASP A 334 -5.09 7.55 -38.91
CA ASP A 334 -6.29 6.70 -38.95
C ASP A 334 -6.11 5.47 -38.02
N PRO A 335 -7.13 5.09 -37.22
CA PRO A 335 -7.05 3.96 -36.30
C PRO A 335 -6.77 2.64 -37.04
N SER A 336 -5.63 2.01 -36.73
CA SER A 336 -5.18 0.75 -37.33
C SER A 336 -5.28 -0.40 -36.34
N PRO A 337 -5.83 -1.57 -36.69
CA PRO A 337 -5.88 -2.73 -35.82
C PRO A 337 -4.50 -3.39 -35.70
N MET A 338 -4.29 -4.17 -34.64
CA MET A 338 -3.00 -4.84 -34.34
C MET A 338 -2.49 -5.68 -35.50
N ASP A 339 -3.35 -6.46 -36.15
CA ASP A 339 -2.96 -7.34 -37.28
C ASP A 339 -2.33 -6.56 -38.44
N ARG A 340 -2.86 -5.37 -38.74
CA ARG A 340 -2.30 -4.49 -39.78
C ARG A 340 -0.95 -3.91 -39.37
N LEU A 341 -0.72 -3.68 -38.07
CA LEU A 341 0.58 -3.20 -37.57
C LEU A 341 1.62 -4.31 -37.66
N VAL A 342 1.27 -5.56 -37.35
CA VAL A 342 2.10 -6.75 -37.55
C VAL A 342 2.52 -6.88 -39.02
N ASP A 343 1.54 -6.80 -39.95
CA ASP A 343 1.79 -6.92 -41.40
C ASP A 343 2.73 -5.80 -41.94
N ARG A 344 2.61 -4.58 -41.37
CA ARG A 344 3.38 -3.41 -41.85
C ARG A 344 4.80 -3.34 -41.26
N THR A 345 4.98 -3.87 -40.04
CA THR A 345 6.26 -3.76 -39.30
C THR A 345 7.08 -5.03 -39.35
N GLY A 346 6.44 -6.19 -39.54
CA GLY A 346 7.06 -7.51 -39.41
C GLY A 346 7.39 -7.90 -37.96
N LEU A 347 6.99 -7.09 -36.98
CA LEU A 347 7.19 -7.34 -35.55
C LEU A 347 6.09 -8.24 -34.99
N THR A 348 6.41 -8.96 -33.93
CA THR A 348 5.43 -9.82 -33.23
C THR A 348 4.39 -9.01 -32.47
N VAL A 349 3.24 -9.61 -32.21
CA VAL A 349 2.17 -8.98 -31.41
C VAL A 349 2.68 -8.58 -30.00
N ALA A 350 3.57 -9.38 -29.40
CA ALA A 350 4.15 -9.10 -28.08
C ALA A 350 5.05 -7.85 -28.09
N GLU A 351 5.92 -7.73 -29.09
CA GLU A 351 6.81 -6.57 -29.27
C GLU A 351 5.99 -5.31 -29.54
N LEU A 352 5.03 -5.38 -30.48
CA LEU A 352 4.13 -4.26 -30.78
C LEU A 352 3.32 -3.82 -29.57
N SER A 353 2.77 -4.77 -28.77
CA SER A 353 1.99 -4.44 -27.58
C SER A 353 2.83 -3.69 -26.55
N SER A 354 4.09 -4.13 -26.34
CA SER A 354 5.00 -3.47 -25.40
C SER A 354 5.36 -2.05 -25.86
N MET A 355 5.68 -1.88 -27.14
CA MET A 355 6.05 -0.57 -27.71
C MET A 355 4.86 0.38 -27.79
N LEU A 356 3.67 -0.09 -28.17
CA LEU A 356 2.45 0.70 -28.21
C LEU A 356 2.04 1.18 -26.81
N LEU A 357 2.22 0.33 -25.80
CA LEU A 357 1.97 0.71 -24.40
C LEU A 357 2.88 1.85 -23.97
N VAL A 358 4.19 1.78 -24.28
CA VAL A 358 5.13 2.86 -23.97
C VAL A 358 4.72 4.14 -24.71
N MET A 359 4.41 4.06 -26.02
CA MET A 359 3.97 5.21 -26.82
C MET A 359 2.64 5.81 -26.36
N GLU A 360 1.74 4.99 -25.84
CA GLU A 360 0.47 5.44 -25.26
C GLU A 360 0.71 6.15 -23.92
N LEU A 361 1.60 5.61 -23.09
CA LEU A 361 2.04 6.24 -21.83
C LEU A 361 2.77 7.57 -22.09
N ASP A 362 3.51 7.68 -23.17
CA ASP A 362 4.16 8.93 -23.62
C ASP A 362 3.15 9.93 -24.25
N GLY A 363 1.89 9.52 -24.37
CA GLY A 363 0.84 10.34 -24.96
C GLY A 363 0.96 10.56 -26.46
N ARG A 364 1.73 9.72 -27.16
CA ARG A 364 2.00 9.79 -28.61
C ARG A 364 1.02 8.95 -29.43
N VAL A 365 0.44 7.93 -28.83
CA VAL A 365 -0.54 7.02 -29.45
C VAL A 365 -1.83 7.05 -28.65
N VAL A 366 -2.96 6.89 -29.29
CA VAL A 366 -4.29 6.73 -28.70
C VAL A 366 -4.83 5.36 -29.09
N THR A 367 -5.41 4.67 -28.12
CA THR A 367 -6.08 3.39 -28.33
C THR A 367 -7.59 3.58 -28.22
N GLU A 368 -8.32 3.28 -29.28
CA GLU A 368 -9.78 3.29 -29.30
C GLU A 368 -10.31 1.97 -29.87
N HIS A 369 -11.11 1.25 -29.11
CA HIS A 369 -11.74 -0.02 -29.52
C HIS A 369 -10.76 -1.04 -30.12
N GLY A 370 -9.54 -1.18 -29.51
CA GLY A 370 -8.52 -2.11 -29.97
C GLY A 370 -7.80 -1.68 -31.26
N ARG A 371 -7.91 -0.40 -31.64
CA ARG A 371 -7.18 0.21 -32.75
C ARG A 371 -6.29 1.32 -32.25
N TYR A 372 -5.14 1.49 -32.92
CA TYR A 372 -4.08 2.42 -32.53
C TYR A 372 -3.91 3.51 -33.58
N SER A 373 -3.77 4.76 -33.16
CA SER A 373 -3.50 5.90 -34.02
C SER A 373 -2.53 6.88 -33.36
N ARG A 374 -1.82 7.68 -34.16
CA ARG A 374 -0.99 8.77 -33.62
C ARG A 374 -1.91 9.82 -32.97
N LYS A 375 -1.50 10.30 -31.81
CA LYS A 375 -2.15 11.46 -31.21
C LYS A 375 -1.67 12.72 -31.91
N THR A 376 -2.58 13.55 -32.36
CA THR A 376 -2.33 14.89 -32.95
C THR A 376 -1.99 15.90 -31.90
#